data_1d65a9e74db156c398dcc6d3b24ebd56
#
_entry.id   1d65a9e74db156c398dcc6d3b24ebd56
#
_cell.length_a   1.000
_cell.length_b   1.000
_cell.length_c   1.000
_cell.angle_alpha   90.00
_cell.angle_beta   90.00
_cell.angle_gamma   90.00
#
_symmetry.space_group_name_H-M   'P 1'
#
loop_
_entity.id
_entity.type
_entity.pdbx_description
1 polymer ?
#
loop_
_entity_poly.entity_id
_entity_poly.type
_entity_poly.pdbx_seq_one_letter_code
_entity_poly.pdbx_strand_id
1 'polypeptide(L)'
;MFNLPDRLESRKRTMVHKPAWEFILVACVISVMPMLAQTVANPADGSLLNHPGKEQEFPNFAQSLIEQLLNRHPEVLVVAIHAQIPGEEINRVIAINQAQWGKFLWRPSDDIDSDTAKTQRTVVQVIPATHRMEVHMPLHTGSGQTIATLVCVWSFKDEEEAPELMKKSQQMRDEIAPCIPSLARLLEKP
;
A
#
# COMPACT_ATOMS: atom_id res chain seq x y z
N MET A 1 59.55 -51.94 -4.49
CA MET A 1 58.59 -52.60 -3.57
C MET A 1 58.09 -51.52 -2.58
N PHE A 2 57.10 -50.74 -2.98
CA PHE A 2 56.44 -49.79 -2.09
C PHE A 2 54.95 -49.79 -2.34
N ASN A 3 54.19 -50.26 -1.33
CA ASN A 3 52.77 -50.35 -1.29
C ASN A 3 52.16 -48.95 -1.07
N LEU A 4 51.27 -48.53 -1.90
CA LEU A 4 50.39 -47.39 -1.66
C LEU A 4 49.08 -47.92 -1.09
N PRO A 5 48.57 -47.35 0.00
CA PRO A 5 47.17 -47.64 0.41
C PRO A 5 46.20 -46.64 -0.25
N ASP A 6 45.19 -47.25 -0.80
CA ASP A 6 43.96 -46.69 -1.31
C ASP A 6 43.26 -45.91 -0.17
N ARG A 7 42.93 -44.61 -0.36
CA ARG A 7 42.11 -43.83 0.52
C ARG A 7 40.93 -43.27 -0.27
N LEU A 8 39.87 -44.07 -0.30
CA LEU A 8 38.52 -43.63 -0.71
C LEU A 8 37.99 -42.62 0.31
N GLU A 9 38.09 -41.32 0.01
CA GLU A 9 37.37 -40.29 0.76
C GLU A 9 35.95 -40.15 0.21
N SER A 10 35.02 -40.67 1.02
CA SER A 10 33.58 -40.51 0.89
C SER A 10 33.22 -39.02 1.04
N ARG A 11 32.94 -38.33 -0.06
CA ARG A 11 32.34 -37.02 -0.08
C ARG A 11 30.89 -37.11 0.44
N LYS A 12 30.70 -36.80 1.71
CA LYS A 12 29.38 -36.51 2.28
C LYS A 12 28.81 -35.26 1.59
N ARG A 13 27.81 -35.44 0.73
CA ARG A 13 26.98 -34.36 0.22
C ARG A 13 26.15 -33.80 1.36
N THR A 14 26.51 -32.61 1.84
CA THR A 14 25.66 -31.84 2.75
C THR A 14 24.47 -31.34 1.94
N MET A 15 23.30 -31.92 2.19
CA MET A 15 22.03 -31.37 1.69
C MET A 15 21.79 -30.04 2.40
N VAL A 16 21.92 -28.97 1.63
CA VAL A 16 21.45 -27.65 2.08
C VAL A 16 19.93 -27.66 1.98
N HIS A 17 19.26 -27.77 3.13
CA HIS A 17 17.82 -27.54 3.23
C HIS A 17 17.54 -26.09 2.86
N LYS A 18 16.86 -25.88 1.72
CA LYS A 18 16.21 -24.61 1.40
C LYS A 18 15.06 -24.40 2.39
N PRO A 19 14.95 -23.25 3.04
CA PRO A 19 13.77 -22.96 3.83
C PRO A 19 12.56 -22.84 2.88
N ALA A 20 11.56 -23.69 3.12
CA ALA A 20 10.27 -23.57 2.46
C ALA A 20 9.61 -22.26 2.93
N TRP A 21 9.41 -21.34 2.03
CA TRP A 21 8.54 -20.19 2.23
C TRP A 21 7.11 -20.73 2.23
N GLU A 22 6.55 -20.90 3.40
CA GLU A 22 5.13 -21.20 3.55
C GLU A 22 4.33 -19.98 3.09
N PHE A 23 3.81 -20.07 1.86
CA PHE A 23 2.76 -19.18 1.37
C PHE A 23 1.49 -19.53 2.14
N ILE A 24 1.09 -18.68 3.08
CA ILE A 24 -0.24 -18.75 3.68
C ILE A 24 -1.24 -18.28 2.64
N LEU A 25 -1.80 -19.24 1.90
CA LEU A 25 -2.98 -19.07 1.07
C LEU A 25 -4.17 -18.92 2.00
N VAL A 26 -4.62 -17.68 2.26
CA VAL A 26 -5.90 -17.43 2.91
C VAL A 26 -6.98 -17.74 1.89
N ALA A 27 -7.55 -18.94 1.97
CA ALA A 27 -8.73 -19.33 1.22
C ALA A 27 -9.93 -18.49 1.70
N CYS A 28 -10.38 -17.56 0.87
CA CYS A 28 -11.60 -16.80 1.10
C CYS A 28 -12.81 -17.73 0.91
N VAL A 29 -13.45 -18.12 2.00
CA VAL A 29 -14.71 -18.86 1.99
C VAL A 29 -15.80 -17.91 1.50
N ILE A 30 -16.26 -18.13 0.26
CA ILE A 30 -17.39 -17.40 -0.31
C ILE A 30 -18.67 -17.92 0.37
N SER A 31 -19.16 -17.18 1.35
CA SER A 31 -20.49 -17.39 1.92
C SER A 31 -21.52 -16.74 0.99
N VAL A 32 -22.28 -17.56 0.26
CA VAL A 32 -23.38 -17.13 -0.58
C VAL A 32 -24.55 -16.76 0.34
N MET A 33 -24.73 -15.47 0.61
CA MET A 33 -25.97 -14.98 1.21
C MET A 33 -26.98 -14.55 0.13
N PRO A 34 -28.28 -14.84 0.30
CA PRO A 34 -29.28 -14.49 -0.68
C PRO A 34 -29.47 -12.97 -0.77
N MET A 35 -29.49 -12.51 -2.00
CA MET A 35 -29.64 -11.13 -2.43
C MET A 35 -31.07 -10.65 -2.13
N LEU A 36 -31.27 -9.98 -0.99
CA LEU A 36 -32.43 -9.11 -0.81
C LEU A 36 -32.18 -7.85 -1.63
N ALA A 37 -33.00 -7.66 -2.65
CA ALA A 37 -33.02 -6.47 -3.48
C ALA A 37 -33.34 -5.24 -2.62
N GLN A 38 -32.34 -4.55 -2.15
CA GLN A 38 -32.48 -3.20 -1.63
C GLN A 38 -32.45 -2.24 -2.81
N THR A 39 -33.57 -1.60 -3.05
CA THR A 39 -33.71 -0.44 -3.93
C THR A 39 -32.66 0.59 -3.54
N VAL A 40 -31.63 0.70 -4.38
CA VAL A 40 -30.62 1.75 -4.27
C VAL A 40 -31.31 3.06 -4.58
N ALA A 41 -31.69 3.80 -3.55
CA ALA A 41 -31.97 5.22 -3.67
C ALA A 41 -30.69 5.89 -4.16
N ASN A 42 -30.78 6.47 -5.36
CA ASN A 42 -29.73 7.25 -5.97
C ASN A 42 -29.54 8.54 -5.16
N PRO A 43 -28.47 8.73 -4.42
CA PRO A 43 -28.21 10.02 -3.79
C PRO A 43 -27.56 10.92 -4.84
N ALA A 44 -28.36 11.48 -5.73
CA ALA A 44 -28.03 12.72 -6.42
C ALA A 44 -28.20 13.86 -5.41
N ASP A 45 -27.43 13.84 -4.35
CA ASP A 45 -27.25 15.00 -3.48
C ASP A 45 -25.77 15.28 -3.38
N GLY A 46 -25.36 16.30 -4.12
CA GLY A 46 -24.00 16.87 -4.11
C GLY A 46 -23.69 17.62 -2.81
N SER A 47 -24.04 17.08 -1.67
CA SER A 47 -23.50 17.56 -0.40
C SER A 47 -22.07 17.03 -0.28
N LEU A 48 -21.14 17.79 -0.84
CA LEU A 48 -19.75 17.79 -0.42
C LEU A 48 -19.73 17.77 1.11
N LEU A 49 -19.32 16.65 1.65
CA LEU A 49 -19.29 16.29 3.05
C LEU A 49 -18.87 17.51 3.90
N ASN A 50 -19.84 18.14 4.57
CA ASN A 50 -19.59 19.03 5.66
C ASN A 50 -18.91 18.25 6.77
N HIS A 51 -17.57 18.24 6.78
CA HIS A 51 -16.81 17.84 7.95
C HIS A 51 -17.07 18.86 9.04
N PRO A 52 -17.62 18.45 10.18
CA PRO A 52 -17.76 19.38 11.30
C PRO A 52 -16.35 19.73 11.80
N GLY A 53 -15.84 20.88 11.39
CA GLY A 53 -14.85 21.56 12.18
C GLY A 53 -13.49 21.91 11.63
N LYS A 54 -13.12 21.67 10.37
CA LYS A 54 -11.99 22.39 9.72
C LYS A 54 -12.12 22.25 8.21
N GLU A 55 -12.30 23.37 7.52
CA GLU A 55 -11.99 23.50 6.09
C GLU A 55 -10.50 23.20 5.94
N GLN A 56 -10.16 21.95 5.61
CA GLN A 56 -8.79 21.60 5.29
C GLN A 56 -8.52 22.11 3.88
N GLU A 57 -7.74 23.19 3.82
CA GLU A 57 -7.44 23.84 2.57
C GLU A 57 -6.62 22.92 1.64
N PHE A 58 -7.05 22.81 0.41
CA PHE A 58 -6.38 22.09 -0.66
C PHE A 58 -5.65 23.02 -1.61
N PRO A 59 -4.58 22.54 -2.24
CA PRO A 59 -3.84 21.30 -2.00
C PRO A 59 -3.01 21.34 -0.70
N ASN A 60 -2.75 20.18 -0.08
CA ASN A 60 -1.80 20.06 1.03
C ASN A 60 -0.42 19.58 0.55
N PHE A 61 0.58 19.55 1.43
CA PHE A 61 1.94 19.10 1.05
C PHE A 61 1.95 17.63 0.62
N ALA A 62 1.14 16.76 1.25
CA ALA A 62 1.00 15.37 0.82
C ALA A 62 0.54 15.26 -0.63
N GLN A 63 -0.37 16.14 -1.07
CA GLN A 63 -0.83 16.17 -2.45
C GLN A 63 0.29 16.52 -3.42
N SER A 64 1.16 17.46 -3.08
CA SER A 64 2.29 17.82 -3.93
C SER A 64 3.30 16.66 -4.10
N LEU A 65 3.45 15.82 -3.08
CA LEU A 65 4.27 14.59 -3.17
C LEU A 65 3.64 13.56 -4.11
N ILE A 66 2.30 13.37 -4.03
CA ILE A 66 1.59 12.48 -4.96
C ILE A 66 1.77 12.94 -6.41
N GLU A 67 1.63 14.24 -6.69
CA GLU A 67 1.81 14.79 -8.03
C GLU A 67 3.23 14.59 -8.56
N GLN A 68 4.25 14.74 -7.70
CA GLN A 68 5.62 14.45 -8.06
C GLN A 68 5.84 12.98 -8.40
N LEU A 69 5.26 12.05 -7.62
CA LEU A 69 5.33 10.62 -7.90
C LEU A 69 4.66 10.27 -9.22
N LEU A 70 3.45 10.77 -9.48
CA LEU A 70 2.72 10.50 -10.72
C LEU A 70 3.46 11.03 -11.96
N ASN A 71 4.14 12.17 -11.85
CA ASN A 71 4.94 12.71 -12.95
C ASN A 71 6.17 11.85 -13.26
N ARG A 72 6.75 11.17 -12.27
CA ARG A 72 7.92 10.30 -12.45
C ARG A 72 7.54 8.85 -12.80
N HIS A 73 6.38 8.42 -12.35
CA HIS A 73 5.87 7.04 -12.49
C HIS A 73 4.48 7.04 -13.17
N PRO A 74 4.40 7.45 -14.46
CA PRO A 74 3.11 7.60 -15.13
C PRO A 74 2.37 6.28 -15.35
N GLU A 75 3.03 5.14 -15.17
CA GLU A 75 2.46 3.80 -15.30
C GLU A 75 1.65 3.36 -14.07
N VAL A 76 1.79 4.03 -12.91
CA VAL A 76 0.98 3.72 -11.73
C VAL A 76 -0.44 4.24 -11.91
N LEU A 77 -1.45 3.42 -11.60
CA LEU A 77 -2.85 3.80 -11.78
C LEU A 77 -3.35 4.76 -10.69
N VAL A 78 -3.02 4.47 -9.44
CA VAL A 78 -3.39 5.31 -8.29
C VAL A 78 -2.24 5.33 -7.29
N VAL A 79 -2.00 6.52 -6.74
CA VAL A 79 -1.15 6.70 -5.56
C VAL A 79 -1.97 7.46 -4.52
N ALA A 80 -1.98 6.97 -3.28
CA ALA A 80 -2.69 7.62 -2.18
C ALA A 80 -1.86 7.59 -0.89
N ILE A 81 -2.07 8.61 -0.05
CA ILE A 81 -1.54 8.66 1.32
C ILE A 81 -2.73 8.63 2.29
N HIS A 82 -2.68 7.68 3.20
CA HIS A 82 -3.67 7.46 4.26
C HIS A 82 -3.01 7.74 5.61
N ALA A 83 -3.60 8.61 6.41
CA ALA A 83 -3.06 8.96 7.71
C ALA A 83 -4.14 9.17 8.75
N GLN A 84 -3.77 8.98 10.02
CA GLN A 84 -4.60 9.37 11.15
C GLN A 84 -4.41 10.85 11.42
N ILE A 85 -5.50 11.62 11.26
CA ILE A 85 -5.49 13.05 11.51
C ILE A 85 -5.48 13.28 13.05
N PRO A 86 -4.65 14.21 13.58
CA PRO A 86 -4.64 14.51 14.99
C PRO A 86 -6.04 14.87 15.52
N GLY A 87 -6.50 14.15 16.54
CA GLY A 87 -7.83 14.29 17.14
C GLY A 87 -8.92 13.44 16.51
N GLU A 88 -8.62 12.64 15.48
CA GLU A 88 -9.54 11.65 14.94
C GLU A 88 -9.11 10.23 15.32
N GLU A 89 -10.07 9.32 15.45
CA GLU A 89 -9.78 7.90 15.78
C GLU A 89 -9.49 7.04 14.55
N ILE A 90 -9.85 7.52 13.36
CA ILE A 90 -9.77 6.79 12.11
C ILE A 90 -8.74 7.40 11.15
N ASN A 91 -8.12 6.55 10.34
CA ASN A 91 -7.31 7.00 9.21
C ASN A 91 -8.19 7.53 8.08
N ARG A 92 -7.67 8.50 7.34
CA ARG A 92 -8.32 9.08 6.16
C ARG A 92 -7.38 9.12 4.97
N VAL A 93 -7.96 9.15 3.78
CA VAL A 93 -7.23 9.47 2.54
C VAL A 93 -6.92 10.97 2.55
N ILE A 94 -5.68 11.35 2.83
CA ILE A 94 -5.27 12.77 2.93
C ILE A 94 -4.71 13.33 1.61
N ALA A 95 -4.30 12.46 0.69
CA ALA A 95 -3.87 12.81 -0.66
C ALA A 95 -4.07 11.63 -1.61
N ILE A 96 -4.41 11.90 -2.85
CA ILE A 96 -4.65 10.89 -3.90
C ILE A 96 -4.61 11.55 -5.28
N ASN A 97 -4.43 10.77 -6.37
CA ASN A 97 -4.54 11.27 -7.74
C ASN A 97 -5.76 12.17 -7.91
N GLN A 98 -5.60 13.31 -8.55
CA GLN A 98 -6.66 14.32 -8.74
C GLN A 98 -7.95 13.72 -9.35
N ALA A 99 -7.83 12.81 -10.31
CA ALA A 99 -8.97 12.13 -10.92
C ALA A 99 -9.84 11.33 -9.94
N GLN A 100 -9.32 11.03 -8.73
CA GLN A 100 -9.99 10.25 -7.70
C GLN A 100 -10.52 11.10 -6.52
N TRP A 101 -10.25 12.42 -6.50
CA TRP A 101 -10.57 13.29 -5.36
C TRP A 101 -12.03 13.21 -4.95
N GLY A 102 -12.96 13.46 -5.85
CA GLY A 102 -14.39 13.47 -5.55
C GLY A 102 -14.93 12.16 -4.97
N LYS A 103 -14.19 11.04 -5.21
CA LYS A 103 -14.63 9.73 -4.76
C LYS A 103 -14.00 9.31 -3.43
N PHE A 104 -12.72 9.62 -3.20
CA PHE A 104 -11.96 9.00 -2.11
C PHE A 104 -11.36 9.99 -1.11
N LEU A 105 -11.04 11.21 -1.53
CA LEU A 105 -10.37 12.16 -0.67
C LEU A 105 -11.18 12.44 0.62
N TRP A 106 -10.51 12.46 1.78
CA TRP A 106 -11.06 12.59 3.14
C TRP A 106 -12.00 11.47 3.58
N ARG A 107 -12.24 10.46 2.77
CA ARG A 107 -12.99 9.30 3.24
C ARG A 107 -12.20 8.51 4.27
N PRO A 108 -12.90 7.80 5.17
CA PRO A 108 -12.26 6.81 6.02
C PRO A 108 -11.46 5.82 5.17
N SER A 109 -10.27 5.51 5.63
CA SER A 109 -9.47 4.40 5.10
C SER A 109 -10.06 3.07 5.54
N ASP A 110 -9.74 2.01 4.82
CA ASP A 110 -10.08 0.67 5.26
C ASP A 110 -9.11 0.15 6.36
N ASP A 111 -9.41 -1.03 6.88
CA ASP A 111 -8.63 -1.63 7.97
C ASP A 111 -7.20 -1.98 7.52
N ILE A 112 -6.99 -2.32 6.25
CA ILE A 112 -5.68 -2.68 5.70
C ILE A 112 -4.70 -1.50 5.84
N ASP A 113 -5.14 -0.28 5.53
CA ASP A 113 -4.30 0.90 5.63
C ASP A 113 -3.92 1.21 7.09
N SER A 114 -4.92 1.09 7.98
CA SER A 114 -4.71 1.30 9.41
C SER A 114 -3.75 0.28 10.01
N ASP A 115 -3.90 -0.98 9.64
CA ASP A 115 -3.06 -2.09 10.11
C ASP A 115 -1.65 -2.00 9.52
N THR A 116 -1.51 -1.58 8.25
CA THR A 116 -0.20 -1.33 7.63
C THR A 116 0.61 -0.32 8.42
N ALA A 117 0.01 0.83 8.79
CA ALA A 117 0.69 1.84 9.58
C ALA A 117 1.06 1.33 10.99
N LYS A 118 0.15 0.62 11.67
CA LYS A 118 0.35 0.10 13.03
C LYS A 118 1.37 -1.04 13.09
N THR A 119 1.28 -1.99 12.17
CA THR A 119 2.15 -3.19 12.17
C THR A 119 3.48 -2.95 11.47
N GLN A 120 3.61 -1.85 10.73
CA GLN A 120 4.77 -1.52 9.92
C GLN A 120 5.11 -2.58 8.86
N ARG A 121 4.10 -3.31 8.38
CA ARG A 121 4.25 -4.36 7.39
C ARG A 121 3.67 -3.92 6.06
N THR A 122 4.37 -4.20 4.98
CA THR A 122 3.82 -4.07 3.63
C THR A 122 2.78 -5.16 3.41
N VAL A 123 1.61 -4.76 2.91
CA VAL A 123 0.53 -5.66 2.52
C VAL A 123 0.33 -5.54 1.01
N VAL A 124 0.19 -6.68 0.34
CA VAL A 124 -0.10 -6.74 -1.09
C VAL A 124 -1.47 -7.38 -1.27
N GLN A 125 -2.35 -6.70 -1.98
CA GLN A 125 -3.67 -7.18 -2.32
C GLN A 125 -3.82 -7.29 -3.83
N VAL A 126 -4.13 -8.49 -4.32
CA VAL A 126 -4.47 -8.72 -5.72
C VAL A 126 -5.98 -8.74 -5.87
N ILE A 127 -6.50 -7.97 -6.81
CA ILE A 127 -7.93 -7.87 -7.13
C ILE A 127 -8.15 -8.40 -8.55
N PRO A 128 -8.33 -9.72 -8.73
CA PRO A 128 -8.39 -10.35 -10.05
C PRO A 128 -9.54 -9.80 -10.93
N ALA A 129 -10.68 -9.49 -10.31
CA ALA A 129 -11.86 -8.98 -11.01
C ALA A 129 -11.62 -7.66 -11.76
N THR A 130 -10.65 -6.86 -11.34
CA THR A 130 -10.30 -5.58 -11.97
C THR A 130 -8.90 -5.56 -12.55
N HIS A 131 -8.20 -6.69 -12.55
CA HIS A 131 -6.80 -6.79 -12.98
C HIS A 131 -5.91 -5.74 -12.29
N ARG A 132 -6.00 -5.65 -10.96
CA ARG A 132 -5.25 -4.69 -10.15
C ARG A 132 -4.48 -5.38 -9.05
N MET A 133 -3.35 -4.78 -8.73
CA MET A 133 -2.56 -5.08 -7.55
C MET A 133 -2.40 -3.81 -6.73
N GLU A 134 -2.69 -3.88 -5.45
CA GLU A 134 -2.54 -2.79 -4.48
C GLU A 134 -1.41 -3.12 -3.51
N VAL A 135 -0.49 -2.19 -3.34
CA VAL A 135 0.64 -2.32 -2.42
C VAL A 135 0.50 -1.25 -1.34
N HIS A 136 0.17 -1.68 -0.13
CA HIS A 136 0.02 -0.84 1.04
C HIS A 136 1.33 -0.88 1.84
N MET A 137 1.98 0.26 2.03
CA MET A 137 3.30 0.33 2.65
C MET A 137 3.32 1.36 3.78
N PRO A 138 3.99 1.06 4.90
CA PRO A 138 4.22 2.07 5.93
C PRO A 138 5.04 3.21 5.35
N LEU A 139 4.54 4.44 5.47
CA LEU A 139 5.22 5.66 5.06
C LEU A 139 5.92 6.28 6.26
N HIS A 140 7.21 6.49 6.09
CA HIS A 140 8.08 7.01 7.14
C HIS A 140 8.47 8.47 6.91
N THR A 141 8.82 9.15 7.99
CA THR A 141 9.55 10.42 7.94
C THR A 141 11.00 10.16 7.49
N GLY A 142 11.73 11.21 7.16
CA GLY A 142 13.18 11.13 6.93
C GLY A 142 13.98 10.60 8.13
N SER A 143 13.44 10.65 9.36
CA SER A 143 14.02 10.06 10.58
C SER A 143 13.61 8.61 10.83
N GLY A 144 12.78 8.00 9.97
CA GLY A 144 12.35 6.62 10.07
C GLY A 144 11.09 6.36 10.91
N GLN A 145 10.41 7.41 11.41
CA GLN A 145 9.15 7.24 12.14
C GLN A 145 8.00 6.96 11.17
N THR A 146 7.23 5.88 11.38
CA THR A 146 6.00 5.61 10.63
C THR A 146 4.92 6.61 11.01
N ILE A 147 4.32 7.27 10.03
CA ILE A 147 3.32 8.32 10.23
C ILE A 147 2.06 8.16 9.36
N ALA A 148 2.11 7.30 8.35
CA ALA A 148 1.05 7.16 7.36
C ALA A 148 1.18 5.81 6.65
N THR A 149 0.26 5.52 5.71
CA THR A 149 0.36 4.45 4.73
C THR A 149 0.39 5.05 3.33
N LEU A 150 1.35 4.63 2.51
CA LEU A 150 1.36 4.87 1.06
C LEU A 150 0.74 3.68 0.36
N VAL A 151 -0.23 3.95 -0.51
CA VAL A 151 -0.88 2.94 -1.36
C VAL A 151 -0.53 3.20 -2.81
N CYS A 152 -0.03 2.18 -3.50
CA CYS A 152 0.21 2.20 -4.94
C CYS A 152 -0.67 1.15 -5.61
N VAL A 153 -1.48 1.55 -6.60
CA VAL A 153 -2.34 0.65 -7.37
C VAL A 153 -1.79 0.52 -8.78
N TRP A 154 -1.60 -0.72 -9.21
CA TRP A 154 -1.03 -1.06 -10.51
C TRP A 154 -2.02 -1.85 -11.37
N SER A 155 -1.87 -1.75 -12.69
CA SER A 155 -2.40 -2.78 -13.57
C SER A 155 -1.62 -4.08 -13.32
N PHE A 156 -2.33 -5.20 -13.22
CA PHE A 156 -1.76 -6.50 -12.88
C PHE A 156 -2.30 -7.56 -13.81
N LYS A 157 -1.43 -8.26 -14.49
CA LYS A 157 -1.81 -9.30 -15.46
C LYS A 157 -1.67 -10.69 -14.88
N ASP A 158 -0.53 -10.95 -14.25
CA ASP A 158 -0.19 -12.25 -13.69
C ASP A 158 0.76 -12.14 -12.48
N GLU A 159 0.95 -13.24 -11.78
CA GLU A 159 1.75 -13.30 -10.55
C GLU A 159 3.26 -13.03 -10.78
N GLU A 160 3.75 -13.17 -12.01
CA GLU A 160 5.17 -12.94 -12.33
C GLU A 160 5.52 -11.46 -12.25
N GLU A 161 4.55 -10.55 -12.45
CA GLU A 161 4.74 -9.11 -12.34
C GLU A 161 4.82 -8.60 -10.88
N ALA A 162 4.26 -9.34 -9.92
CA ALA A 162 4.10 -8.88 -8.54
C ALA A 162 5.41 -8.43 -7.87
N PRO A 163 6.55 -9.15 -7.99
CA PRO A 163 7.81 -8.72 -7.38
C PRO A 163 8.32 -7.39 -7.92
N GLU A 164 8.18 -7.15 -9.23
CA GLU A 164 8.63 -5.91 -9.85
C GLU A 164 7.74 -4.73 -9.47
N LEU A 165 6.41 -4.92 -9.45
CA LEU A 165 5.47 -3.88 -9.02
C LEU A 165 5.64 -3.52 -7.54
N MET A 166 5.92 -4.52 -6.69
CA MET A 166 6.25 -4.28 -5.29
C MET A 166 7.54 -3.46 -5.15
N LYS A 167 8.58 -3.80 -5.92
CA LYS A 167 9.84 -3.07 -5.93
C LYS A 167 9.67 -1.61 -6.38
N LYS A 168 8.90 -1.37 -7.44
CA LYS A 168 8.56 -0.02 -7.91
C LYS A 168 7.82 0.77 -6.82
N SER A 169 6.86 0.15 -6.15
CA SER A 169 6.14 0.78 -5.04
C SER A 169 7.09 1.17 -3.91
N GLN A 170 8.04 0.31 -3.55
CA GLN A 170 9.07 0.62 -2.53
C GLN A 170 9.95 1.79 -2.97
N GLN A 171 10.36 1.85 -4.24
CA GLN A 171 11.12 2.98 -4.77
C GLN A 171 10.35 4.29 -4.63
N MET A 172 9.08 4.30 -5.01
CA MET A 172 8.21 5.49 -4.88
C MET A 172 8.11 5.96 -3.42
N ARG A 173 7.93 5.04 -2.47
CA ARG A 173 7.96 5.36 -1.04
C ARG A 173 9.29 5.98 -0.62
N ASP A 174 10.40 5.37 -1.02
CA ASP A 174 11.74 5.76 -0.62
C ASP A 174 12.16 7.10 -1.26
N GLU A 175 11.57 7.47 -2.41
CA GLU A 175 11.76 8.79 -3.04
C GLU A 175 11.16 9.93 -2.21
N ILE A 176 10.00 9.72 -1.59
CA ILE A 176 9.30 10.80 -0.87
C ILE A 176 9.58 10.82 0.63
N ALA A 177 9.92 9.68 1.24
CA ALA A 177 10.16 9.58 2.68
C ALA A 177 11.17 10.61 3.21
N PRO A 178 12.31 10.89 2.55
CA PRO A 178 13.26 11.91 3.00
C PRO A 178 12.69 13.34 3.00
N CYS A 179 11.65 13.59 2.20
CA CYS A 179 11.01 14.91 2.08
C CYS A 179 10.00 15.17 3.19
N ILE A 180 9.67 14.16 4.01
CA ILE A 180 8.61 14.22 5.01
C ILE A 180 9.21 14.35 6.41
N PRO A 181 9.21 15.54 7.02
CA PRO A 181 9.73 15.72 8.38
C PRO A 181 8.75 15.26 9.46
N SER A 182 7.42 15.35 9.21
CA SER A 182 6.38 15.00 10.19
C SER A 182 5.01 14.82 9.54
N LEU A 183 4.07 14.20 10.27
CA LEU A 183 2.66 14.14 9.89
C LEU A 183 2.05 15.54 9.75
N ALA A 184 2.37 16.45 10.67
CA ALA A 184 1.87 17.82 10.61
C ALA A 184 2.22 18.48 9.27
N ARG A 185 3.45 18.31 8.79
CA ARG A 185 3.87 18.85 7.49
C ARG A 185 3.09 18.27 6.30
N LEU A 186 2.71 16.98 6.35
CA LEU A 186 1.88 16.38 5.29
C LEU A 186 0.53 17.08 5.12
N LEU A 187 0.00 17.62 6.21
CA LEU A 187 -1.32 18.26 6.28
C LEU A 187 -1.28 19.78 6.03
N GLU A 188 -0.10 20.39 5.99
CA GLU A 188 0.07 21.82 5.74
C GLU A 188 -0.07 22.18 4.25
N LYS A 189 -0.36 23.43 3.96
CA LYS A 189 -0.25 23.98 2.60
C LYS A 189 1.18 23.80 2.06
N PRO A 190 1.34 23.57 0.75
CA PRO A 190 2.64 23.49 0.10
C PRO A 190 3.51 24.72 0.32
#